data_2ff7a3afee881119dcfc39c5412280c4
#
_entry.id   2ff7a3afee881119dcfc39c5412280c4
#
_cell.length_a   1.000
_cell.length_b   1.000
_cell.length_c   1.000
_cell.angle_alpha   90.00
_cell.angle_beta   90.00
_cell.angle_gamma   90.00
#
_symmetry.space_group_name_H-M   'P 1'
#
loop_
_entity.id
_entity.type
_entity.pdbx_description
1 polymer ?
#
loop_
_entity_poly.entity_id
_entity_poly.type
_entity_poly.pdbx_seq_one_letter_code
_entity_poly.pdbx_strand_id
1 'polypeptide(L)'
;LGLSLFNSANAGLIIYTCTQFVITAACMAYSISSLRKLGVSLPVRGAILLFFAFMPMFSNYAALLTKDVLFADAFLVLLVQTVKLVACGLPRRDANVERAGEKAPVLFARHDWLLLALGAMGSTFLRNGGLVFPLAACVIAAAFCVWDVHVARRAAKQTGAAPSGAIPRFRWVGVLAVLALCLASNMYFTKVFMPAHDITPGSKREILSIPFQQTARFVQKH
;
A
#
# COMPACT_ATOMS: atom_id res chain seq x y z
N LEU A 1 17.11 -1.90 20.98
CA LEU A 1 18.05 -1.18 20.11
C LEU A 1 18.55 0.12 20.74
N GLY A 2 17.68 1.06 21.20
CA GLY A 2 18.14 2.32 21.81
C GLY A 2 18.91 2.14 23.11
N LEU A 3 18.49 1.21 23.96
CA LEU A 3 19.21 0.87 25.20
C LEU A 3 20.55 0.17 24.94
N SER A 4 20.62 -0.67 23.90
CA SER A 4 21.87 -1.39 23.59
C SER A 4 22.88 -0.56 22.82
N LEU A 5 22.44 0.41 22.01
CA LEU A 5 23.33 1.24 21.19
C LEU A 5 23.76 2.54 21.87
N PHE A 6 22.90 3.14 22.68
CA PHE A 6 23.13 4.49 23.23
C PHE A 6 23.07 4.54 24.76
N ASN A 7 22.83 3.43 25.41
CA ASN A 7 22.65 3.33 26.88
C ASN A 7 21.63 4.33 27.44
N SER A 8 20.67 4.77 26.60
CA SER A 8 19.65 5.78 26.92
C SER A 8 18.35 5.45 26.19
N ALA A 9 17.26 5.33 26.94
CA ALA A 9 15.92 5.14 26.37
C ALA A 9 15.47 6.35 25.53
N ASN A 10 15.82 7.57 25.95
CA ASN A 10 15.46 8.80 25.26
C ASN A 10 16.13 8.91 23.89
N ALA A 11 17.39 8.50 23.75
CA ALA A 11 18.07 8.48 22.45
C ALA A 11 17.39 7.48 21.49
N GLY A 12 16.99 6.32 21.98
CA GLY A 12 16.25 5.34 21.19
C GLY A 12 14.90 5.85 20.69
N LEU A 13 14.17 6.59 21.52
CA LEU A 13 12.89 7.21 21.18
C LEU A 13 13.08 8.28 20.09
N ILE A 14 14.06 9.17 20.24
CA ILE A 14 14.36 10.23 19.27
C ILE A 14 14.70 9.62 17.91
N ILE A 15 15.58 8.62 17.87
CA ILE A 15 15.96 7.94 16.62
C ILE A 15 14.76 7.29 15.95
N TYR A 16 13.93 6.58 16.73
CA TYR A 16 12.71 5.97 16.19
C TYR A 16 11.79 7.03 15.57
N THR A 17 11.49 8.10 16.29
CA THR A 17 10.60 9.18 15.81
C THR A 17 11.14 9.86 14.57
N CYS A 18 12.46 10.20 14.55
CA CYS A 18 13.09 10.79 13.38
C CYS A 18 13.03 9.84 12.17
N THR A 19 13.32 8.56 12.36
CA THR A 19 13.27 7.55 11.29
C THR A 19 11.84 7.42 10.76
N GLN A 20 10.86 7.31 11.65
CA GLN A 20 9.45 7.26 11.28
C GLN A 20 9.03 8.49 10.48
N PHE A 21 9.40 9.68 10.92
CA PHE A 21 9.09 10.94 10.22
C PHE A 21 9.68 10.95 8.79
N VAL A 22 10.94 10.55 8.64
CA VAL A 22 11.61 10.46 7.32
C VAL A 22 10.89 9.44 6.41
N ILE A 23 10.52 8.28 6.94
CA ILE A 23 9.79 7.26 6.18
C ILE A 23 8.43 7.82 5.70
N THR A 24 7.66 8.43 6.60
CA THR A 24 6.35 9.02 6.27
C THR A 24 6.48 10.10 5.20
N ALA A 25 7.44 11.03 5.36
CA ALA A 25 7.70 12.07 4.37
C ALA A 25 8.09 11.49 3.00
N ALA A 26 8.93 10.45 2.99
CA ALA A 26 9.35 9.76 1.77
C ALA A 26 8.15 9.05 1.09
N CYS A 27 7.28 8.38 1.85
CA CYS A 27 6.09 7.72 1.33
C CYS A 27 5.09 8.72 0.73
N MET A 28 4.87 9.88 1.37
CA MET A 28 4.03 10.95 0.84
C MET A 28 4.61 11.55 -0.45
N ALA A 29 5.90 11.89 -0.45
CA ALA A 29 6.60 12.42 -1.63
C ALA A 29 6.57 11.42 -2.80
N TYR A 30 6.80 10.13 -2.51
CA TYR A 30 6.68 9.06 -3.49
C TYR A 30 5.28 8.96 -4.09
N SER A 31 4.24 9.08 -3.25
CA SER A 31 2.85 9.03 -3.69
C SER A 31 2.53 10.17 -4.66
N ILE A 32 2.91 11.40 -4.33
CA ILE A 32 2.72 12.59 -5.19
C ILE A 32 3.50 12.44 -6.51
N SER A 33 4.75 11.94 -6.46
CA SER A 33 5.55 11.67 -7.65
C SER A 33 4.90 10.61 -8.55
N SER A 34 4.30 9.58 -7.95
CA SER A 34 3.57 8.53 -8.67
C SER A 34 2.31 9.07 -9.37
N LEU A 35 1.56 9.99 -8.73
CA LEU A 35 0.43 10.67 -9.33
C LEU A 35 0.83 11.48 -10.58
N ARG A 36 2.04 12.07 -10.58
CA ARG A 36 2.59 12.73 -11.79
C ARG A 36 2.75 11.73 -12.93
N LYS A 37 3.29 10.55 -12.64
CA LYS A 37 3.48 9.50 -13.65
C LYS A 37 2.14 8.95 -14.19
N LEU A 38 1.09 9.01 -13.39
CA LEU A 38 -0.28 8.63 -13.76
C LEU A 38 -1.02 9.71 -14.55
N GLY A 39 -0.40 10.88 -14.82
CA GLY A 39 -0.98 11.95 -15.61
C GLY A 39 -1.93 12.86 -14.81
N VAL A 40 -1.93 12.81 -13.48
CA VAL A 40 -2.74 13.70 -12.64
C VAL A 40 -2.24 15.14 -12.79
N SER A 41 -3.16 16.08 -13.00
CA SER A 41 -2.86 17.48 -13.23
C SER A 41 -2.12 18.14 -12.06
N LEU A 42 -1.32 19.17 -12.36
CA LEU A 42 -0.52 19.88 -11.35
C LEU A 42 -1.35 20.48 -10.21
N PRO A 43 -2.52 21.13 -10.46
CA PRO A 43 -3.33 21.70 -9.38
C PRO A 43 -3.85 20.63 -8.42
N VAL A 44 -4.26 19.45 -8.91
CA VAL A 44 -4.73 18.36 -8.05
C VAL A 44 -3.57 17.82 -7.18
N ARG A 45 -2.38 17.65 -7.76
CA ARG A 45 -1.20 17.22 -6.98
C ARG A 45 -0.80 18.28 -5.95
N GLY A 46 -0.88 19.57 -6.32
CA GLY A 46 -0.66 20.68 -5.40
C GLY A 46 -1.66 20.68 -4.24
N ALA A 47 -2.94 20.47 -4.52
CA ALA A 47 -3.98 20.39 -3.49
C ALA A 47 -3.73 19.21 -2.52
N ILE A 48 -3.33 18.04 -3.03
CA ILE A 48 -2.98 16.87 -2.19
C ILE A 48 -1.74 17.17 -1.33
N LEU A 49 -0.72 17.83 -1.90
CA LEU A 49 0.47 18.23 -1.15
C LEU A 49 0.13 19.20 -0.02
N LEU A 50 -0.68 20.22 -0.33
CA LEU A 50 -1.14 21.19 0.66
C LEU A 50 -1.99 20.51 1.75
N PHE A 51 -2.86 19.58 1.38
CA PHE A 51 -3.61 18.79 2.35
C PHE A 51 -2.69 18.03 3.31
N PHE A 52 -1.68 17.32 2.81
CA PHE A 52 -0.72 16.62 3.66
C PHE A 52 0.11 17.57 4.54
N ALA A 53 0.48 18.75 4.01
CA ALA A 53 1.30 19.73 4.72
C ALA A 53 0.53 20.48 5.82
N PHE A 54 -0.71 20.85 5.55
CA PHE A 54 -1.50 21.69 6.46
C PHE A 54 -2.43 20.91 7.38
N MET A 55 -2.70 19.63 7.11
CA MET A 55 -3.53 18.83 8.00
C MET A 55 -2.73 18.42 9.25
N PRO A 56 -3.02 18.99 10.44
CA PRO A 56 -2.20 18.77 11.64
C PRO A 56 -2.22 17.31 12.12
N MET A 57 -3.19 16.54 11.65
CA MET A 57 -3.29 15.12 11.94
C MET A 57 -2.05 14.35 11.48
N PHE A 58 -1.51 14.62 10.29
CA PHE A 58 -0.35 13.91 9.76
C PHE A 58 0.91 14.18 10.56
N SER A 59 1.19 15.46 10.92
CA SER A 59 2.35 15.82 11.71
C SER A 59 2.26 15.28 13.14
N ASN A 60 1.08 15.33 13.76
CA ASN A 60 0.86 14.79 15.09
C ASN A 60 1.03 13.26 15.11
N TYR A 61 0.43 12.54 14.14
CA TYR A 61 0.61 11.09 14.06
C TYR A 61 2.04 10.68 13.76
N ALA A 62 2.77 11.43 12.92
CA ALA A 62 4.17 11.15 12.62
C ALA A 62 5.08 11.29 13.86
N ALA A 63 4.68 12.09 14.85
CA ALA A 63 5.37 12.24 16.13
C ALA A 63 4.99 11.16 17.17
N LEU A 64 3.90 10.42 16.96
CA LEU A 64 3.46 9.38 17.88
C LEU A 64 4.28 8.10 17.70
N LEU A 65 4.71 7.51 18.80
CA LEU A 65 5.43 6.24 18.85
C LEU A 65 4.50 5.03 18.64
N THR A 66 3.79 5.01 17.50
CA THR A 66 2.84 3.94 17.21
C THR A 66 3.21 3.20 15.93
N LYS A 67 3.07 1.88 15.96
CA LYS A 67 3.22 1.02 14.77
C LYS A 67 2.21 1.37 13.66
N ASP A 68 1.10 2.03 14.01
CA ASP A 68 0.01 2.36 13.09
C ASP A 68 0.43 3.38 12.04
N VAL A 69 1.40 4.26 12.34
CA VAL A 69 1.96 5.19 11.36
C VAL A 69 2.71 4.45 10.26
N LEU A 70 3.62 3.55 10.64
CA LEU A 70 4.36 2.73 9.68
C LEU A 70 3.43 1.80 8.88
N PHE A 71 2.35 1.33 9.51
CA PHE A 71 1.31 0.59 8.81
C PHE A 71 0.62 1.47 7.76
N ALA A 72 0.25 2.71 8.10
CA ALA A 72 -0.38 3.65 7.16
C ALA A 72 0.54 3.96 5.98
N ASP A 73 1.85 4.14 6.22
CA ASP A 73 2.87 4.33 5.18
C ASP A 73 2.97 3.12 4.25
N ALA A 74 3.05 1.92 4.81
CA ALA A 74 3.10 0.68 4.03
C ALA A 74 1.81 0.48 3.20
N PHE A 75 0.66 0.77 3.79
CA PHE A 75 -0.63 0.71 3.10
C PHE A 75 -0.74 1.75 1.98
N LEU A 76 -0.26 2.97 2.20
CA LEU A 76 -0.21 4.01 1.16
C LEU A 76 0.64 3.57 -0.03
N VAL A 77 1.82 3.00 0.22
CA VAL A 77 2.69 2.45 -0.83
C VAL A 77 2.00 1.32 -1.57
N LEU A 78 1.37 0.37 -0.86
CA LEU A 78 0.62 -0.73 -1.45
C LEU A 78 -0.50 -0.22 -2.37
N LEU A 79 -1.26 0.77 -1.91
CA LEU A 79 -2.36 1.36 -2.66
C LEU A 79 -1.86 2.06 -3.93
N VAL A 80 -0.82 2.88 -3.82
CA VAL A 80 -0.22 3.57 -4.97
C VAL A 80 0.31 2.58 -6.00
N GLN A 81 0.97 1.51 -5.57
CA GLN A 81 1.47 0.47 -6.47
C GLN A 81 0.35 -0.31 -7.14
N THR A 82 -0.73 -0.61 -6.40
CA THR A 82 -1.91 -1.27 -6.97
C THR A 82 -2.56 -0.39 -8.05
N VAL A 83 -2.73 0.92 -7.80
CA VAL A 83 -3.26 1.87 -8.79
C VAL A 83 -2.34 1.95 -10.01
N LYS A 84 -1.01 2.03 -9.83
CA LYS A 84 -0.05 2.00 -10.94
C LYS A 84 -0.16 0.72 -11.76
N LEU A 85 -0.26 -0.43 -11.10
CA LEU A 85 -0.38 -1.72 -11.75
C LEU A 85 -1.65 -1.80 -12.61
N VAL A 86 -2.77 -1.31 -12.08
CA VAL A 86 -4.05 -1.22 -12.80
C VAL A 86 -3.93 -0.23 -13.96
N ALA A 87 -3.44 0.99 -13.73
CA ALA A 87 -3.33 2.04 -14.73
C ALA A 87 -2.41 1.67 -15.91
N CYS A 88 -1.37 0.87 -15.66
CA CYS A 88 -0.52 0.34 -16.72
C CYS A 88 -1.22 -0.70 -17.63
N GLY A 89 -2.37 -1.24 -17.21
CA GLY A 89 -3.19 -2.20 -17.98
C GLY A 89 -4.20 -1.56 -18.91
N LEU A 90 -4.66 -0.36 -18.55
CA LEU A 90 -5.71 0.32 -19.29
C LEU A 90 -5.19 0.83 -20.65
N PRO A 91 -5.84 0.49 -21.77
CA PRO A 91 -5.53 1.11 -23.06
C PRO A 91 -5.81 2.60 -22.95
N ARG A 92 -4.77 3.40 -23.12
CA ARG A 92 -4.88 4.86 -23.08
C ARG A 92 -5.77 5.30 -24.27
N ARG A 93 -6.93 5.84 -23.94
CA ARG A 93 -7.96 6.23 -24.93
C ARG A 93 -7.61 7.49 -25.72
N ASP A 94 -6.48 8.11 -25.44
CA ASP A 94 -6.09 9.39 -26.01
C ASP A 94 -5.13 9.23 -27.19
N ALA A 95 -5.70 8.90 -28.36
CA ALA A 95 -5.00 9.00 -29.66
C ALA A 95 -4.47 10.43 -29.98
N ASN A 96 -4.87 11.43 -29.16
CA ASN A 96 -4.42 12.82 -29.33
C ASN A 96 -3.13 13.16 -28.59
N VAL A 97 -2.63 12.28 -27.70
CA VAL A 97 -1.41 12.53 -26.91
C VAL A 97 -0.13 12.19 -27.69
N GLU A 98 -0.22 11.38 -28.74
CA GLU A 98 0.93 11.13 -29.65
C GLU A 98 1.45 12.36 -30.35
N ARG A 99 0.61 13.42 -30.49
CA ARG A 99 1.02 14.70 -31.11
C ARG A 99 1.83 15.63 -30.19
N ALA A 100 1.89 15.36 -28.90
CA ALA A 100 2.52 16.27 -27.93
C ALA A 100 3.93 15.86 -27.50
N GLY A 101 4.57 14.86 -28.13
CA GLY A 101 5.93 14.43 -27.77
C GLY A 101 6.06 13.88 -26.34
N GLU A 102 4.96 13.56 -25.70
CA GLU A 102 4.93 13.14 -24.29
C GLU A 102 5.17 11.63 -24.17
N LYS A 103 6.18 11.30 -23.40
CA LYS A 103 6.79 9.99 -23.20
C LYS A 103 5.81 8.85 -23.01
N ALA A 104 6.16 7.72 -23.58
CA ALA A 104 5.52 6.42 -23.55
C ALA A 104 4.90 6.00 -22.20
N PRO A 105 3.89 5.11 -22.20
CA PRO A 105 3.18 4.69 -21.00
C PRO A 105 4.15 4.17 -19.94
N VAL A 106 3.89 4.56 -18.70
CA VAL A 106 4.71 4.15 -17.54
C VAL A 106 4.70 2.64 -17.44
N LEU A 107 5.73 2.00 -17.95
CA LEU A 107 5.97 0.59 -17.69
C LEU A 107 6.17 0.39 -16.19
N PHE A 108 5.50 -0.62 -15.62
CA PHE A 108 5.71 -1.06 -14.26
C PHE A 108 7.14 -1.62 -14.15
N ALA A 109 8.03 -0.85 -13.52
CA ALA A 109 9.45 -1.14 -13.47
C ALA A 109 9.78 -2.18 -12.39
N ARG A 110 10.99 -2.75 -12.43
CA ARG A 110 11.43 -3.75 -11.44
C ARG A 110 11.35 -3.24 -9.99
N HIS A 111 11.69 -1.97 -9.76
CA HIS A 111 11.59 -1.36 -8.43
C HIS A 111 10.13 -1.23 -7.93
N ASP A 112 9.16 -1.12 -8.83
CA ASP A 112 7.76 -1.06 -8.46
C ASP A 112 7.27 -2.39 -7.85
N TRP A 113 7.80 -3.52 -8.32
CA TRP A 113 7.54 -4.84 -7.72
C TRP A 113 8.10 -4.95 -6.30
N LEU A 114 9.31 -4.41 -6.07
CA LEU A 114 9.90 -4.37 -4.74
C LEU A 114 9.06 -3.51 -3.79
N LEU A 115 8.61 -2.34 -4.25
CA LEU A 115 7.76 -1.46 -3.46
C LEU A 115 6.38 -2.07 -3.19
N LEU A 116 5.80 -2.78 -4.17
CA LEU A 116 4.57 -3.54 -3.98
C LEU A 116 4.75 -4.62 -2.91
N ALA A 117 5.83 -5.39 -2.97
CA ALA A 117 6.14 -6.42 -1.99
C ALA A 117 6.39 -5.83 -0.60
N LEU A 118 7.17 -4.73 -0.49
CA LEU A 118 7.42 -4.04 0.78
C LEU A 118 6.13 -3.47 1.39
N GLY A 119 5.29 -2.82 0.59
CA GLY A 119 3.99 -2.33 1.04
C GLY A 119 3.05 -3.45 1.49
N ALA A 120 3.00 -4.55 0.74
CA ALA A 120 2.19 -5.71 1.09
C ALA A 120 2.67 -6.41 2.36
N MET A 121 3.98 -6.62 2.51
CA MET A 121 4.57 -7.21 3.72
C MET A 121 4.42 -6.28 4.92
N GLY A 122 4.73 -4.99 4.77
CA GLY A 122 4.56 -4.00 5.83
C GLY A 122 3.12 -3.95 6.33
N SER A 123 2.13 -3.90 5.44
CA SER A 123 0.72 -3.91 5.83
C SER A 123 0.31 -5.23 6.51
N THR A 124 0.92 -6.37 6.15
CA THR A 124 0.64 -7.67 6.76
C THR A 124 1.17 -7.76 8.19
N PHE A 125 2.41 -7.30 8.44
CA PHE A 125 3.08 -7.51 9.73
C PHE A 125 2.84 -6.41 10.76
N LEU A 126 2.63 -5.17 10.31
CA LEU A 126 2.48 -4.02 11.23
C LEU A 126 1.12 -3.97 11.92
N ARG A 127 0.14 -4.72 11.41
CA ARG A 127 -1.21 -4.75 11.99
C ARG A 127 -1.76 -6.17 12.11
N ASN A 128 -2.38 -6.48 13.24
CA ASN A 128 -3.10 -7.74 13.41
C ASN A 128 -4.25 -7.83 12.39
N GLY A 129 -4.25 -8.89 11.58
CA GLY A 129 -5.19 -9.02 10.47
C GLY A 129 -4.82 -8.23 9.21
N GLY A 130 -3.62 -7.65 9.15
CA GLY A 130 -3.14 -6.85 8.02
C GLY A 130 -3.07 -7.60 6.68
N LEU A 131 -3.08 -8.93 6.69
CA LEU A 131 -3.13 -9.76 5.49
C LEU A 131 -4.34 -9.47 4.58
N VAL A 132 -5.44 -8.95 5.14
CA VAL A 132 -6.63 -8.57 4.36
C VAL A 132 -6.32 -7.49 3.31
N PHE A 133 -5.38 -6.58 3.58
CA PHE A 133 -5.06 -5.48 2.67
C PHE A 133 -4.36 -5.93 1.37
N PRO A 134 -3.28 -6.74 1.39
CA PRO A 134 -2.71 -7.28 0.16
C PRO A 134 -3.66 -8.24 -0.55
N LEU A 135 -4.50 -9.00 0.16
CA LEU A 135 -5.57 -9.81 -0.46
C LEU A 135 -6.56 -8.92 -1.22
N ALA A 136 -7.06 -7.86 -0.61
CA ALA A 136 -7.96 -6.91 -1.25
C ALA A 136 -7.30 -6.24 -2.46
N ALA A 137 -6.03 -5.82 -2.35
CA ALA A 137 -5.27 -5.25 -3.45
C ALA A 137 -5.13 -6.25 -4.63
N CYS A 138 -4.88 -7.52 -4.34
CA CYS A 138 -4.82 -8.58 -5.35
C CYS A 138 -6.18 -8.81 -6.03
N VAL A 139 -7.27 -8.83 -5.27
CA VAL A 139 -8.64 -8.98 -5.81
C VAL A 139 -8.98 -7.80 -6.73
N ILE A 140 -8.68 -6.57 -6.30
CA ILE A 140 -8.89 -5.37 -7.11
C ILE A 140 -8.06 -5.44 -8.39
N ALA A 141 -6.77 -5.74 -8.32
CA ALA A 141 -5.91 -5.88 -9.48
C ALA A 141 -6.42 -6.97 -10.43
N ALA A 142 -6.87 -8.11 -9.90
CA ALA A 142 -7.46 -9.19 -10.67
C ALA A 142 -8.77 -8.77 -11.38
N ALA A 143 -9.67 -8.11 -10.68
CA ALA A 143 -10.93 -7.64 -11.23
C ALA A 143 -10.71 -6.66 -12.40
N PHE A 144 -9.79 -5.71 -12.23
CA PHE A 144 -9.43 -4.77 -13.31
C PHE A 144 -8.76 -5.47 -14.49
N CYS A 145 -7.90 -6.44 -14.25
CA CYS A 145 -7.29 -7.21 -15.33
C CYS A 145 -8.34 -8.03 -16.13
N VAL A 146 -9.32 -8.63 -15.46
CA VAL A 146 -10.43 -9.32 -16.13
C VAL A 146 -11.27 -8.33 -16.93
N TRP A 147 -11.57 -7.17 -16.35
CA TRP A 147 -12.29 -6.10 -17.02
C TRP A 147 -11.58 -5.66 -18.31
N ASP A 148 -10.26 -5.42 -18.25
CA ASP A 148 -9.46 -5.02 -19.43
C ASP A 148 -9.51 -6.06 -20.54
N VAL A 149 -9.41 -7.36 -20.20
CA VAL A 149 -9.57 -8.45 -21.17
C VAL A 149 -10.95 -8.41 -21.83
N HIS A 150 -11.99 -8.20 -21.05
CA HIS A 150 -13.36 -8.14 -21.58
C HIS A 150 -13.55 -6.93 -22.50
N VAL A 151 -13.03 -5.75 -22.13
CA VAL A 151 -13.10 -4.54 -22.95
C VAL A 151 -12.31 -4.71 -24.24
N ALA A 152 -11.08 -5.24 -24.16
CA ALA A 152 -10.24 -5.50 -25.35
C ALA A 152 -10.89 -6.50 -26.31
N ARG A 153 -11.50 -7.58 -25.80
CA ARG A 153 -12.23 -8.57 -26.62
C ARG A 153 -13.46 -7.97 -27.31
N ARG A 154 -14.20 -7.08 -26.62
CA ARG A 154 -15.34 -6.38 -27.21
C ARG A 154 -14.90 -5.45 -28.33
N ALA A 155 -13.84 -4.67 -28.11
CA ALA A 155 -13.29 -3.78 -29.13
C ALA A 155 -12.78 -4.55 -30.37
N ALA A 156 -12.07 -5.67 -30.17
CA ALA A 156 -11.60 -6.54 -31.24
C ALA A 156 -12.73 -7.12 -32.09
N LYS A 157 -13.86 -7.50 -31.46
CA LYS A 157 -15.04 -7.98 -32.20
C LYS A 157 -15.70 -6.89 -33.06
N GLN A 158 -15.61 -5.61 -32.65
CA GLN A 158 -16.20 -4.49 -33.40
C GLN A 158 -15.31 -4.03 -34.55
N THR A 159 -13.98 -4.13 -34.42
CA THR A 159 -13.02 -3.63 -35.42
C THR A 159 -12.47 -4.71 -36.36
N GLY A 160 -12.80 -5.99 -36.11
CA GLY A 160 -12.24 -7.12 -36.87
C GLY A 160 -10.72 -7.30 -36.70
N ALA A 161 -10.09 -6.50 -35.85
CA ALA A 161 -8.66 -6.54 -35.58
C ALA A 161 -8.31 -7.61 -34.54
N ALA A 162 -7.19 -8.28 -34.68
CA ALA A 162 -6.69 -9.18 -33.66
C ALA A 162 -6.51 -8.41 -32.33
N PRO A 163 -6.89 -8.98 -31.17
CA PRO A 163 -6.75 -8.31 -29.88
C PRO A 163 -5.28 -8.01 -29.60
N SER A 164 -4.86 -6.77 -29.81
CA SER A 164 -3.46 -6.31 -29.63
C SER A 164 -3.04 -6.14 -28.17
N GLY A 165 -3.89 -6.54 -27.22
CA GLY A 165 -3.68 -6.40 -25.79
C GLY A 165 -3.61 -7.73 -25.05
N ALA A 166 -2.65 -8.58 -25.39
CA ALA A 166 -2.31 -9.68 -24.48
C ALA A 166 -1.77 -9.06 -23.18
N ILE A 167 -2.56 -9.13 -22.10
CA ILE A 167 -2.05 -8.78 -20.77
C ILE A 167 -0.79 -9.60 -20.57
N PRO A 168 0.38 -8.98 -20.37
CA PRO A 168 1.60 -9.74 -20.26
C PRO A 168 1.44 -10.70 -19.07
N ARG A 169 1.54 -12.00 -19.33
CA ARG A 169 1.47 -13.08 -18.32
C ARG A 169 2.34 -12.79 -17.09
N PHE A 170 3.40 -12.02 -17.30
CA PHE A 170 4.33 -11.55 -16.29
C PHE A 170 3.65 -10.76 -15.15
N ARG A 171 2.55 -10.03 -15.41
CA ARG A 171 1.84 -9.26 -14.35
C ARG A 171 1.13 -10.19 -13.38
N TRP A 172 0.45 -11.20 -13.86
CA TRP A 172 -0.24 -12.18 -13.00
C TRP A 172 0.75 -12.95 -12.15
N VAL A 173 1.85 -13.38 -12.74
CA VAL A 173 2.90 -14.09 -12.02
C VAL A 173 3.47 -13.20 -10.91
N GLY A 174 3.72 -11.91 -11.16
CA GLY A 174 4.21 -10.98 -10.17
C GLY A 174 3.23 -10.76 -9.01
N VAL A 175 1.94 -10.54 -9.29
CA VAL A 175 0.91 -10.37 -8.26
C VAL A 175 0.76 -11.64 -7.42
N LEU A 176 0.71 -12.81 -8.06
CA LEU A 176 0.62 -14.08 -7.34
C LEU A 176 1.88 -14.38 -6.52
N ALA A 177 3.07 -14.01 -7.03
CA ALA A 177 4.32 -14.15 -6.29
C ALA A 177 4.35 -13.28 -5.03
N VAL A 178 3.91 -12.02 -5.11
CA VAL A 178 3.80 -11.12 -3.94
C VAL A 178 2.77 -11.67 -2.94
N LEU A 179 1.63 -12.15 -3.41
CA LEU A 179 0.62 -12.76 -2.54
C LEU A 179 1.14 -14.01 -1.86
N ALA A 180 1.79 -14.90 -2.62
CA ALA A 180 2.39 -16.13 -2.07
C ALA A 180 3.46 -15.79 -1.02
N LEU A 181 4.28 -14.76 -1.26
CA LEU A 181 5.27 -14.27 -0.31
C LEU A 181 4.62 -13.79 0.99
N CYS A 182 3.54 -12.99 0.91
CA CYS A 182 2.80 -12.51 2.07
C CYS A 182 2.17 -13.67 2.86
N LEU A 183 1.56 -14.63 2.17
CA LEU A 183 0.95 -15.81 2.80
C LEU A 183 2.01 -16.69 3.48
N ALA A 184 3.09 -17.01 2.77
CA ALA A 184 4.17 -17.83 3.30
C ALA A 184 4.85 -17.17 4.52
N SER A 185 5.14 -15.87 4.42
CA SER A 185 5.73 -15.10 5.52
C SER A 185 4.80 -15.03 6.73
N ASN A 186 3.50 -14.80 6.52
CA ASN A 186 2.52 -14.78 7.61
C ASN A 186 2.36 -16.16 8.26
N MET A 187 2.35 -17.24 7.46
CA MET A 187 2.32 -18.61 7.99
C MET A 187 3.59 -18.96 8.76
N TYR A 188 4.75 -18.61 8.23
CA TYR A 188 6.02 -18.82 8.92
C TYR A 188 6.05 -18.08 10.26
N PHE A 189 5.67 -16.80 10.26
CA PHE A 189 5.65 -15.98 11.46
C PHE A 189 4.71 -16.56 12.53
N THR A 190 3.48 -16.96 12.13
CA THR A 190 2.45 -17.43 13.08
C THR A 190 2.71 -18.84 13.58
N LYS A 191 3.21 -19.75 12.71
CA LYS A 191 3.33 -21.18 13.04
C LYS A 191 4.72 -21.60 13.49
N VAL A 192 5.75 -20.84 13.11
CA VAL A 192 7.15 -21.20 13.42
C VAL A 192 7.75 -20.18 14.36
N PHE A 193 7.76 -18.91 14.00
CA PHE A 193 8.48 -17.88 14.75
C PHE A 193 7.83 -17.59 16.11
N MET A 194 6.50 -17.39 16.16
CA MET A 194 5.81 -17.09 17.43
C MET A 194 5.93 -18.23 18.46
N PRO A 195 5.69 -19.50 18.11
CA PRO A 195 5.87 -20.60 19.06
C PRO A 195 7.32 -20.80 19.48
N ALA A 196 8.30 -20.62 18.57
CA ALA A 196 9.73 -20.77 18.88
C ALA A 196 10.26 -19.73 19.89
N HIS A 197 9.57 -18.60 20.02
CA HIS A 197 9.94 -17.52 20.94
C HIS A 197 8.93 -17.30 22.07
N ASP A 198 8.04 -18.27 22.32
CA ASP A 198 6.98 -18.20 23.35
C ASP A 198 6.12 -16.92 23.25
N ILE A 199 5.97 -16.38 22.02
CA ILE A 199 5.18 -15.19 21.78
C ILE A 199 3.71 -15.59 21.70
N THR A 200 2.93 -15.23 22.72
CA THR A 200 1.48 -15.41 22.67
C THR A 200 0.85 -14.35 21.76
N PRO A 201 0.00 -14.76 20.80
CA PRO A 201 -0.72 -13.78 19.96
C PRO A 201 -1.52 -12.82 20.85
N GLY A 202 -1.43 -11.52 20.55
CA GLY A 202 -2.23 -10.50 21.24
C GLY A 202 -3.70 -10.89 21.26
N SER A 203 -4.33 -10.76 22.41
CA SER A 203 -5.71 -11.20 22.58
C SER A 203 -6.65 -10.39 21.66
N LYS A 204 -7.72 -11.03 21.16
CA LYS A 204 -8.81 -10.38 20.40
C LYS A 204 -9.44 -9.17 21.15
N ARG A 205 -9.06 -8.97 22.42
CA ARG A 205 -9.47 -7.85 23.28
C ARG A 205 -9.08 -6.48 22.69
N GLU A 206 -7.99 -6.37 21.91
CA GLU A 206 -7.64 -5.10 21.25
C GLU A 206 -8.68 -4.67 20.21
N ILE A 207 -9.28 -5.61 19.49
CA ILE A 207 -10.33 -5.34 18.48
C ILE A 207 -11.64 -4.94 19.16
N LEU A 208 -11.90 -5.50 20.35
CA LEU A 208 -13.12 -5.29 21.12
C LEU A 208 -13.00 -4.20 22.18
N SER A 209 -11.82 -3.60 22.35
CA SER A 209 -11.57 -2.61 23.42
C SER A 209 -12.49 -1.38 23.33
N ILE A 210 -12.72 -0.86 22.13
CA ILE A 210 -13.59 0.31 21.92
C ILE A 210 -15.06 -0.01 22.23
N PRO A 211 -15.69 -1.08 21.68
CA PRO A 211 -17.04 -1.47 22.03
C PRO A 211 -17.19 -1.73 23.53
N PHE A 212 -16.25 -2.44 24.17
CA PHE A 212 -16.30 -2.71 25.61
C PHE A 212 -16.19 -1.45 26.47
N GLN A 213 -15.33 -0.50 26.12
CA GLN A 213 -15.23 0.78 26.83
C GLN A 213 -16.51 1.61 26.68
N GLN A 214 -17.12 1.60 25.50
CA GLN A 214 -18.40 2.28 25.28
C GLN A 214 -19.53 1.66 26.11
N THR A 215 -19.62 0.32 26.11
CA THR A 215 -20.61 -0.41 26.91
C THR A 215 -20.40 -0.18 28.40
N ALA A 216 -19.15 -0.22 28.89
CA ALA A 216 -18.84 0.05 30.28
C ALA A 216 -19.22 1.48 30.69
N ARG A 217 -18.96 2.49 29.86
CA ARG A 217 -19.37 3.88 30.10
C ARG A 217 -20.88 4.04 30.08
N PHE A 218 -21.57 3.29 29.22
CA PHE A 218 -23.04 3.31 29.20
C PHE A 218 -23.63 2.74 30.51
N VAL A 219 -23.14 1.58 30.97
CA VAL A 219 -23.57 0.93 32.21
C VAL A 219 -23.25 1.76 33.47
N GLN A 220 -22.14 2.54 33.44
CA GLN A 220 -21.83 3.45 34.57
C GLN A 220 -22.74 4.68 34.65
N LYS A 221 -23.40 5.07 33.56
CA LYS A 221 -24.27 6.25 33.50
C LYS A 221 -25.75 5.95 33.80
N HIS A 222 -26.11 4.68 33.79
CA HIS A 222 -27.47 4.17 34.06
C HIS A 222 -27.44 3.12 35.14
#